data_1ab811e097f89c2ae6dbd8e230466980
#
_entry.id   1ab811e097f89c2ae6dbd8e230466980
#
_cell.length_a   1.000
_cell.length_b   1.000
_cell.length_c   1.000
_cell.angle_alpha   90.00
_cell.angle_beta   90.00
_cell.angle_gamma   90.00
#
_symmetry.space_group_name_H-M   'P 1'
#
loop_
_entity.id
_entity.type
_entity.pdbx_description
1 polymer ?
#
loop_
_entity_poly.entity_id
_entity_poly.type
_entity_poly.pdbx_seq_one_letter_code
_entity_poly.pdbx_strand_id
1 'polypeptide(L)'
;MLMHSVESYLAIRRAAGFQLRKQSYLLRSFAKWAEARKESLLYAKTAIEWAELGSSSFQRARRLCALIHFARYLRAEDPRHEIPPEGIFGSQTRPRAIPYIFSPEQIHQIIGEASRLKKRDPLLPHTFSTLFSLLACTGLRVSEALKLRRQDLSV
;
A
#
# COMPACT_ATOMS: atom_id res chain seq x y z
N MET A 1 8.42 10.82 23.40
CA MET A 1 7.22 11.19 22.60
C MET A 1 7.07 10.20 21.46
N LEU A 2 5.91 9.56 21.33
CA LEU A 2 5.67 8.48 20.34
C LEU A 2 5.91 8.93 18.89
N MET A 3 5.63 10.18 18.55
CA MET A 3 5.88 10.70 17.21
C MET A 3 7.37 10.67 16.84
N HIS A 4 8.26 11.04 17.76
CA HIS A 4 9.70 10.96 17.52
C HIS A 4 10.15 9.51 17.25
N SER A 5 9.67 8.57 18.05
CA SER A 5 9.97 7.14 17.88
C SER A 5 9.42 6.60 16.55
N VAL A 6 8.26 7.09 16.09
CA VAL A 6 7.72 6.75 14.74
C VAL A 6 8.68 7.21 13.65
N GLU A 7 9.17 8.45 13.70
CA GLU A 7 10.08 8.96 12.67
C GLU A 7 11.43 8.21 12.68
N SER A 8 11.98 7.91 13.86
CA SER A 8 13.19 7.10 13.99
C SER A 8 13.01 5.70 13.39
N TYR A 9 11.91 5.01 13.74
CA TYR A 9 11.57 3.71 13.16
C TYR A 9 11.45 3.76 11.64
N LEU A 10 10.75 4.76 11.10
CA LEU A 10 10.57 4.92 9.66
C LEU A 10 11.89 5.22 8.95
N ALA A 11 12.78 6.01 9.57
CA ALA A 11 14.11 6.30 9.02
C ALA A 11 14.97 5.03 8.91
N ILE A 12 15.04 4.23 9.98
CA ILE A 12 15.78 2.96 9.99
C ILE A 12 15.22 2.00 8.93
N ARG A 13 13.92 1.83 8.86
CA ARG A 13 13.28 0.92 7.89
C ARG A 13 13.46 1.38 6.44
N ARG A 14 13.47 2.69 6.20
CA ARG A 14 13.74 3.25 4.86
C ARG A 14 15.20 3.10 4.47
N ALA A 15 16.13 3.28 5.39
CA ALA A 15 17.55 3.00 5.14
C ALA A 15 17.78 1.53 4.75
N ALA A 16 16.97 0.60 5.30
CA ALA A 16 16.96 -0.81 4.91
C ALA A 16 16.17 -1.10 3.60
N GLY A 17 15.78 -0.09 2.82
CA GLY A 17 15.13 -0.22 1.52
C GLY A 17 13.60 -0.31 1.52
N PHE A 18 12.95 -0.28 2.67
CA PHE A 18 11.47 -0.35 2.76
C PHE A 18 10.82 1.01 2.54
N GLN A 19 9.92 1.14 1.58
CA GLN A 19 9.24 2.42 1.33
C GLN A 19 8.20 2.80 2.39
N LEU A 20 7.51 1.85 2.98
CA LEU A 20 6.52 1.96 4.07
C LEU A 20 5.47 3.09 3.91
N ARG A 21 5.09 3.46 2.67
CA ARG A 21 4.19 4.61 2.40
C ARG A 21 2.89 4.55 3.20
N LYS A 22 2.21 3.39 3.16
CA LYS A 22 0.91 3.20 3.85
C LYS A 22 1.10 3.04 5.37
N GLN A 23 2.15 2.34 5.79
CA GLN A 23 2.47 2.15 7.21
C GLN A 23 2.85 3.48 7.87
N SER A 24 3.63 4.33 7.21
CA SER A 24 4.00 5.63 7.77
C SER A 24 2.79 6.51 8.09
N TYR A 25 1.78 6.51 7.22
CA TYR A 25 0.53 7.21 7.51
C TYR A 25 -0.19 6.64 8.75
N LEU A 26 -0.29 5.31 8.85
CA LEU A 26 -0.94 4.66 9.99
C LEU A 26 -0.22 4.94 11.30
N LEU A 27 1.11 4.82 11.33
CA LEU A 27 1.91 5.04 12.55
C LEU A 27 1.84 6.49 13.01
N ARG A 28 1.93 7.46 12.09
CA ARG A 28 1.78 8.88 12.43
C ARG A 28 0.38 9.21 12.95
N SER A 29 -0.65 8.61 12.33
CA SER A 29 -2.03 8.78 12.78
C SER A 29 -2.23 8.22 14.20
N PHE A 30 -1.66 7.06 14.50
CA PHE A 30 -1.67 6.49 15.85
C PHE A 30 -0.93 7.38 16.85
N ALA A 31 0.29 7.84 16.51
CA ALA A 31 1.07 8.68 17.42
C ALA A 31 0.33 9.97 17.80
N LYS A 32 -0.29 10.65 16.82
CA LYS A 32 -1.13 11.83 17.08
C LYS A 32 -2.32 11.52 18.00
N TRP A 33 -2.97 10.39 17.77
CA TRP A 33 -4.12 9.97 18.55
C TRP A 33 -3.75 9.61 20.00
N ALA A 34 -2.60 8.94 20.21
CA ALA A 34 -2.08 8.62 21.53
C ALA A 34 -1.57 9.90 22.28
N GLU A 35 -0.91 10.81 21.57
CA GLU A 35 -0.48 12.11 22.14
C GLU A 35 -1.67 12.96 22.60
N ALA A 36 -2.78 12.94 21.87
CA ALA A 36 -4.01 13.62 22.31
C ALA A 36 -4.56 13.06 23.64
N ARG A 37 -4.23 11.81 23.96
CA ARG A 37 -4.54 11.14 25.23
C ARG A 37 -3.45 11.29 26.29
N LYS A 38 -2.41 12.06 26.00
CA LYS A 38 -1.24 12.26 26.85
C LYS A 38 -0.47 10.96 27.16
N GLU A 39 -0.55 9.98 26.25
CA GLU A 39 0.18 8.73 26.36
C GLU A 39 1.57 8.85 25.75
N SER A 40 2.59 8.53 26.54
CA SER A 40 3.99 8.50 26.10
C SER A 40 4.47 7.11 25.72
N LEU A 41 3.78 6.07 26.19
CA LEU A 41 4.07 4.66 25.95
C LEU A 41 3.00 4.07 25.01
N LEU A 42 3.37 3.02 24.31
CA LEU A 42 2.43 2.22 23.54
C LEU A 42 1.89 1.11 24.46
N TYR A 43 0.57 1.16 24.74
CA TYR A 43 -0.14 0.12 25.46
C TYR A 43 -0.97 -0.72 24.49
N ALA A 44 -1.09 -2.03 24.79
CA ALA A 44 -1.87 -2.94 23.95
C ALA A 44 -3.33 -2.52 23.83
N LYS A 45 -3.95 -2.10 24.95
CA LYS A 45 -5.32 -1.59 24.99
C LYS A 45 -5.51 -0.39 24.04
N THR A 46 -4.67 0.61 24.15
CA THR A 46 -4.70 1.82 23.33
C THR A 46 -4.53 1.51 21.84
N ALA A 47 -3.61 0.58 21.52
CA ALA A 47 -3.41 0.15 20.15
C ALA A 47 -4.64 -0.55 19.55
N ILE A 48 -5.34 -1.37 20.35
CA ILE A 48 -6.57 -2.06 19.94
C ILE A 48 -7.70 -1.04 19.72
N GLU A 49 -7.94 -0.14 20.67
CA GLU A 49 -8.95 0.90 20.57
C GLU A 49 -8.76 1.77 19.32
N TRP A 50 -7.52 2.17 19.02
CA TRP A 50 -7.24 2.91 17.81
C TRP A 50 -7.44 2.07 16.53
N ALA A 51 -7.11 0.80 16.57
CA ALA A 51 -7.31 -0.09 15.43
C ALA A 51 -8.82 -0.30 15.14
N GLU A 52 -9.66 -0.34 16.17
CA GLU A 52 -11.12 -0.45 16.07
C GLU A 52 -11.80 0.67 15.31
N LEU A 53 -11.19 1.85 15.23
CA LEU A 53 -11.65 2.95 14.40
C LEU A 53 -11.64 2.63 12.89
N GLY A 54 -11.09 1.48 12.50
CA GLY A 54 -11.14 1.02 11.10
C GLY A 54 -12.55 0.61 10.70
N SER A 55 -13.00 1.02 9.50
CA SER A 55 -14.35 0.78 8.99
C SER A 55 -14.67 -0.69 8.66
N SER A 56 -13.66 -1.56 8.56
CA SER A 56 -13.83 -2.98 8.29
C SER A 56 -12.84 -3.83 9.09
N SER A 57 -13.16 -5.13 9.30
CA SER A 57 -12.26 -6.07 9.97
C SER A 57 -10.88 -6.10 9.33
N PHE A 58 -10.81 -6.07 8.00
CA PHE A 58 -9.56 -5.98 7.24
C PHE A 58 -8.77 -4.71 7.57
N GLN A 59 -9.42 -3.54 7.66
CA GLN A 59 -8.73 -2.31 8.02
C GLN A 59 -8.26 -2.33 9.48
N ARG A 60 -9.07 -2.86 10.41
CA ARG A 60 -8.72 -3.03 11.82
C ARG A 60 -7.50 -3.93 11.98
N ALA A 61 -7.53 -5.10 11.35
CA ALA A 61 -6.40 -6.04 11.35
C ALA A 61 -5.12 -5.39 10.78
N ARG A 62 -5.23 -4.64 9.69
CA ARG A 62 -4.11 -3.94 9.06
C ARG A 62 -3.52 -2.82 9.93
N ARG A 63 -4.38 -2.06 10.61
CA ARG A 63 -3.97 -1.03 11.58
C ARG A 63 -3.19 -1.67 12.73
N LEU A 64 -3.74 -2.72 13.33
CA LEU A 64 -3.11 -3.41 14.46
C LEU A 64 -1.77 -4.03 14.05
N CYS A 65 -1.69 -4.68 12.90
CA CYS A 65 -0.45 -5.26 12.41
C CYS A 65 0.68 -4.23 12.24
N ALA A 66 0.36 -3.03 11.73
CA ALA A 66 1.35 -1.97 11.64
C ALA A 66 1.89 -1.57 13.02
N LEU A 67 1.02 -1.52 14.04
CA LEU A 67 1.40 -1.22 15.42
C LEU A 67 2.19 -2.36 16.09
N ILE A 68 1.87 -3.63 15.82
CA ILE A 68 2.61 -4.77 16.37
C ILE A 68 4.09 -4.72 15.95
N HIS A 69 4.36 -4.44 14.67
CA HIS A 69 5.74 -4.31 14.19
C HIS A 69 6.48 -3.12 14.83
N PHE A 70 5.78 -2.01 15.00
CA PHE A 70 6.32 -0.83 15.67
C PHE A 70 6.51 -1.06 17.17
N ALA A 71 5.57 -1.72 17.84
CA ALA A 71 5.65 -2.06 19.25
C ALA A 71 6.84 -2.98 19.58
N ARG A 72 7.14 -3.93 18.68
CA ARG A 72 8.35 -4.77 18.82
C ARG A 72 9.64 -3.94 18.77
N TYR A 73 9.68 -2.95 17.90
CA TYR A 73 10.81 -2.03 17.83
C TYR A 73 10.92 -1.20 19.12
N LEU A 74 9.81 -0.59 19.57
CA LEU A 74 9.79 0.21 20.79
C LEU A 74 10.19 -0.61 22.04
N ARG A 75 9.67 -1.84 22.15
CA ARG A 75 9.94 -2.71 23.30
C ARG A 75 11.41 -3.14 23.37
N ALA A 76 12.11 -3.18 22.27
CA ALA A 76 13.55 -3.44 22.26
C ALA A 76 14.36 -2.27 22.86
N GLU A 77 13.84 -1.05 22.79
CA GLU A 77 14.46 0.15 23.37
C GLU A 77 13.98 0.38 24.82
N ASP A 78 12.68 0.18 25.09
CA ASP A 78 12.05 0.36 26.40
C ASP A 78 11.03 -0.76 26.69
N PRO A 79 11.32 -1.68 27.62
CA PRO A 79 10.47 -2.81 27.98
C PRO A 79 9.05 -2.44 28.46
N ARG A 80 8.81 -1.18 28.81
CA ARG A 80 7.49 -0.69 29.26
C ARG A 80 6.46 -0.60 28.14
N HIS A 81 6.91 -0.61 26.88
CA HIS A 81 6.00 -0.70 25.75
C HIS A 81 5.39 -2.10 25.64
N GLU A 82 4.08 -2.17 25.41
CA GLU A 82 3.34 -3.41 25.25
C GLU A 82 3.22 -3.79 23.78
N ILE A 83 3.32 -5.09 23.50
CA ILE A 83 3.05 -5.60 22.15
C ILE A 83 1.59 -6.07 22.12
N PRO A 84 0.74 -5.48 21.26
CA PRO A 84 -0.64 -5.93 21.10
C PRO A 84 -0.69 -7.38 20.60
N PRO A 85 -1.67 -8.19 21.04
CA PRO A 85 -1.81 -9.55 20.57
C PRO A 85 -2.21 -9.59 19.08
N GLU A 86 -1.75 -10.64 18.39
CA GLU A 86 -2.03 -10.85 16.98
C GLU A 86 -3.42 -11.49 16.78
N GLY A 87 -4.00 -11.26 15.60
CA GLY A 87 -5.19 -12.01 15.17
C GLY A 87 -6.55 -11.56 15.73
N ILE A 88 -6.61 -10.57 16.64
CA ILE A 88 -7.86 -10.10 17.26
C ILE A 88 -8.94 -9.75 16.23
N PHE A 89 -8.57 -9.13 15.12
CA PHE A 89 -9.50 -8.71 14.07
C PHE A 89 -9.56 -9.70 12.90
N GLY A 90 -9.09 -10.91 13.09
CA GLY A 90 -9.03 -11.94 12.05
C GLY A 90 -7.88 -11.75 11.06
N SER A 91 -7.99 -12.45 9.92
CA SER A 91 -6.95 -12.43 8.90
C SER A 91 -6.94 -11.13 8.11
N GLN A 92 -5.74 -10.64 7.77
CA GLN A 92 -5.54 -9.55 6.81
C GLN A 92 -5.71 -10.00 5.36
N THR A 93 -5.92 -11.28 5.13
CA THR A 93 -6.05 -11.84 3.78
C THR A 93 -7.46 -11.56 3.26
N ARG A 94 -7.56 -10.74 2.24
CA ARG A 94 -8.82 -10.68 1.47
C ARG A 94 -8.90 -11.89 0.56
N PRO A 95 -10.08 -12.51 0.41
CA PRO A 95 -10.30 -13.46 -0.67
C PRO A 95 -9.84 -12.80 -1.98
N ARG A 96 -8.94 -13.47 -2.67
CA ARG A 96 -8.46 -12.97 -3.96
C ARG A 96 -9.61 -13.15 -4.96
N ALA A 97 -10.10 -12.04 -5.50
CA ALA A 97 -11.07 -12.13 -6.59
C ALA A 97 -10.44 -12.92 -7.75
N ILE A 98 -11.21 -13.84 -8.32
CA ILE A 98 -10.78 -14.56 -9.53
C ILE A 98 -10.58 -13.52 -10.63
N PRO A 99 -9.39 -13.38 -11.20
CA PRO A 99 -9.15 -12.40 -12.25
C PRO A 99 -9.94 -12.79 -13.51
N TYR A 100 -10.53 -11.80 -14.16
CA TYR A 100 -11.09 -12.03 -15.49
C TYR A 100 -9.93 -12.16 -16.49
N ILE A 101 -9.95 -13.24 -17.25
CA ILE A 101 -8.94 -13.50 -18.30
C ILE A 101 -9.59 -13.15 -19.63
N PHE A 102 -9.05 -12.13 -20.29
CA PHE A 102 -9.54 -11.70 -21.60
C PHE A 102 -9.13 -12.70 -22.67
N SER A 103 -10.07 -13.03 -23.59
CA SER A 103 -9.72 -13.79 -24.80
C SER A 103 -8.91 -12.93 -25.79
N PRO A 104 -8.18 -13.55 -26.74
CA PRO A 104 -7.47 -12.80 -27.78
C PRO A 104 -8.39 -11.83 -28.55
N GLU A 105 -9.62 -12.25 -28.85
CA GLU A 105 -10.62 -11.45 -29.56
C GLU A 105 -11.03 -10.24 -28.75
N GLN A 106 -11.24 -10.40 -27.43
CA GLN A 106 -11.56 -9.29 -26.52
C GLN A 106 -10.40 -8.30 -26.41
N ILE A 107 -9.16 -8.80 -26.40
CA ILE A 107 -7.96 -7.94 -26.41
C ILE A 107 -7.92 -7.12 -27.70
N HIS A 108 -8.14 -7.74 -28.86
CA HIS A 108 -8.20 -7.02 -30.14
C HIS A 108 -9.32 -5.99 -30.17
N GLN A 109 -10.50 -6.29 -29.63
CA GLN A 109 -11.59 -5.33 -29.51
C GLN A 109 -11.21 -4.13 -28.65
N ILE A 110 -10.58 -4.35 -27.48
CA ILE A 110 -10.12 -3.26 -26.59
C ILE A 110 -9.13 -2.37 -27.31
N ILE A 111 -8.15 -2.92 -28.03
CA ILE A 111 -7.15 -2.16 -28.80
C ILE A 111 -7.84 -1.38 -29.93
N GLY A 112 -8.78 -2.01 -30.62
CA GLY A 112 -9.56 -1.37 -31.70
C GLY A 112 -10.40 -0.20 -31.19
N GLU A 113 -11.09 -0.36 -30.07
CA GLU A 113 -11.87 0.74 -29.47
C GLU A 113 -10.96 1.86 -28.93
N ALA A 114 -9.79 1.50 -28.38
CA ALA A 114 -8.81 2.49 -27.96
C ALA A 114 -8.33 3.38 -29.13
N SER A 115 -8.10 2.79 -30.30
CA SER A 115 -7.69 3.53 -31.51
C SER A 115 -8.78 4.45 -32.07
N ARG A 116 -10.06 4.18 -31.73
CA ARG A 116 -11.23 4.98 -32.18
C ARG A 116 -11.63 6.07 -31.20
N LEU A 117 -10.94 6.22 -30.07
CA LEU A 117 -11.28 7.23 -29.08
C LEU A 117 -11.29 8.63 -29.68
N LYS A 118 -12.48 9.25 -29.75
CA LYS A 118 -12.65 10.64 -30.14
C LYS A 118 -12.39 11.57 -28.98
N LYS A 119 -11.17 12.09 -28.86
CA LYS A 119 -10.77 13.04 -27.81
C LYS A 119 -10.13 14.27 -28.42
N ARG A 120 -10.11 15.37 -27.63
CA ARG A 120 -9.51 16.65 -28.01
C ARG A 120 -7.99 16.53 -28.33
N ASP A 121 -7.32 15.58 -27.70
CA ASP A 121 -5.90 15.28 -27.93
C ASP A 121 -5.78 14.13 -28.96
N PRO A 122 -5.22 14.37 -30.15
CA PRO A 122 -5.05 13.36 -31.18
C PRO A 122 -4.08 12.25 -30.83
N LEU A 123 -3.20 12.44 -29.85
CA LEU A 123 -2.22 11.44 -29.42
C LEU A 123 -2.83 10.37 -28.52
N LEU A 124 -3.95 10.65 -27.83
CA LEU A 124 -4.54 9.71 -26.87
C LEU A 124 -4.94 8.37 -27.49
N PRO A 125 -5.59 8.29 -28.66
CA PRO A 125 -5.92 7.01 -29.30
C PRO A 125 -4.68 6.16 -29.55
N HIS A 126 -3.62 6.77 -30.08
CA HIS A 126 -2.35 6.09 -30.34
C HIS A 126 -1.66 5.64 -29.05
N THR A 127 -1.67 6.49 -28.04
CA THR A 127 -1.08 6.17 -26.74
C THR A 127 -1.78 4.97 -26.08
N PHE A 128 -3.12 4.94 -26.05
CA PHE A 128 -3.86 3.86 -25.44
C PHE A 128 -3.78 2.56 -26.25
N SER A 129 -3.89 2.62 -27.59
CA SER A 129 -3.77 1.41 -28.42
C SER A 129 -2.38 0.80 -28.29
N THR A 130 -1.31 1.63 -28.33
CA THR A 130 0.07 1.17 -28.13
C THR A 130 0.27 0.60 -26.71
N LEU A 131 -0.23 1.27 -25.68
CA LEU A 131 -0.12 0.78 -24.29
C LEU A 131 -0.80 -0.58 -24.12
N PHE A 132 -2.03 -0.74 -24.60
CA PHE A 132 -2.76 -2.02 -24.46
C PHE A 132 -2.09 -3.14 -25.27
N SER A 133 -1.61 -2.85 -26.48
CA SER A 133 -0.83 -3.80 -27.28
C SER A 133 0.45 -4.23 -26.55
N LEU A 134 1.20 -3.27 -25.99
CA LEU A 134 2.41 -3.54 -25.25
C LEU A 134 2.12 -4.43 -24.01
N LEU A 135 1.10 -4.09 -23.24
CA LEU A 135 0.71 -4.89 -22.05
C LEU A 135 0.29 -6.31 -22.45
N ALA A 136 -0.47 -6.46 -23.53
CA ALA A 136 -0.93 -7.76 -24.01
C ALA A 136 0.22 -8.66 -24.50
N CYS A 137 1.19 -8.08 -25.22
CA CYS A 137 2.31 -8.83 -25.77
C CYS A 137 3.40 -9.15 -24.75
N THR A 138 3.63 -8.28 -23.75
CA THR A 138 4.77 -8.40 -22.85
C THR A 138 4.41 -8.88 -21.45
N GLY A 139 3.15 -8.77 -21.04
CA GLY A 139 2.72 -9.05 -19.67
C GLY A 139 3.25 -8.06 -18.61
N LEU A 140 3.80 -6.91 -19.03
CA LEU A 140 4.27 -5.87 -18.11
C LEU A 140 3.11 -5.36 -17.24
N ARG A 141 3.44 -4.94 -16.01
CA ARG A 141 2.47 -4.19 -15.22
C ARG A 141 2.32 -2.78 -15.79
N VAL A 142 1.13 -2.19 -15.67
CA VAL A 142 0.87 -0.82 -16.13
C VAL A 142 1.90 0.17 -15.60
N SER A 143 2.28 0.05 -14.32
CA SER A 143 3.30 0.91 -13.71
C SER A 143 4.72 0.72 -14.26
N GLU A 144 5.03 -0.44 -14.82
CA GLU A 144 6.29 -0.75 -15.49
C GLU A 144 6.28 -0.18 -16.90
N ALA A 145 5.20 -0.42 -17.66
CA ALA A 145 5.03 0.16 -18.99
C ALA A 145 5.09 1.69 -18.99
N LEU A 146 4.45 2.35 -18.00
CA LEU A 146 4.48 3.81 -17.87
C LEU A 146 5.84 4.39 -17.45
N LYS A 147 6.78 3.57 -17.01
CA LYS A 147 8.14 3.97 -16.64
C LYS A 147 9.16 3.73 -17.75
N LEU A 148 8.78 3.04 -18.82
CA LEU A 148 9.66 2.78 -19.96
C LEU A 148 10.19 4.10 -20.53
N ARG A 149 11.47 4.11 -20.81
CA ARG A 149 12.18 5.21 -21.47
C ARG A 149 12.69 4.72 -22.82
N ARG A 150 12.94 5.65 -23.73
CA ARG A 150 13.47 5.35 -25.06
C ARG A 150 14.77 4.50 -25.02
N GLN A 151 15.59 4.70 -24.02
CA GLN A 151 16.84 3.93 -23.82
C GLN A 151 16.61 2.47 -23.39
N ASP A 152 15.41 2.13 -22.93
CA ASP A 152 15.05 0.77 -22.51
C ASP A 152 14.55 -0.08 -23.70
N LEU A 153 14.49 0.52 -24.89
CA LEU A 153 14.10 -0.11 -26.14
C LEU A 153 15.34 -0.36 -26.99
N SER A 154 15.67 -1.63 -27.22
CA SER A 154 16.65 -2.01 -28.23
C SER A 154 15.99 -1.95 -29.60
N VAL A 155 16.37 -1.01 -30.45
CA VAL A 155 15.96 -0.91 -31.84
C VAL A 155 17.11 -1.39 -32.71
#